data_fd9cc6786fb87c7b8e22515d8750a127
#
_entry.id   fd9cc6786fb87c7b8e22515d8750a127
#
_cell.length_a   1.000
_cell.length_b   1.000
_cell.length_c   1.000
_cell.angle_alpha   90.00
_cell.angle_beta   90.00
_cell.angle_gamma   90.00
#
_symmetry.space_group_name_H-M   'P 1'
#
loop_
_entity.id
_entity.type
_entity.pdbx_description
1 polymer ?
#
loop_
_entity_poly.entity_id
_entity_poly.type
_entity_poly.pdbx_seq_one_letter_code
_entity_poly.pdbx_strand_id
1 'polypeptide(L)'
;MSELAKPSPKPLPKLLIVEDDMGLCSQYRWAFPTFNVLFAHDRQHAVAMAAKEQPALAILDLGLPPDPDGVSEGFATLEGVLRLAPEMKVVIATSHADRSHALRAIAAGAYDFCEKPIDIQVLSMIAERGLKLAMLEAENRALSETYGTSSPIKRIITADEGLLKVCRDVEKLAGANVTVLLLGESGTGKEALARALHDLGPRAKQPFVAINCGAIPENLLESELFGYERGAFTGAVKQTPGRIETAHKGTLFLDEIGDLPHQLQVKLLRFLQDQRVERIGGRAPIQVDVRVVSATNQMLQAQVDGGSFRSDLFYRLNPITLRIPPLRDRRGDAVVLARYFLAAFNKEFGRGVKGFADDALQALAAHSWPGNVRELENRMKRAVVMSEAKLIAAVDLELAAPEEDLTIYDLRQARARAERDVVQRALARSNGQLSAASRLLGISRPTLYSLLETHGITPEAPDGGAEDVNVETIGQG
;
A
#
# COMPACT_ATOMS: atom_id res chain seq x y z
N MET A 1 -41.94 -17.09 -15.82
CA MET A 1 -40.90 -17.09 -16.89
C MET A 1 -40.41 -15.65 -16.97
N SER A 2 -39.29 -15.37 -16.36
CA SER A 2 -38.68 -14.02 -16.32
C SER A 2 -37.66 -13.96 -17.44
N GLU A 3 -37.89 -13.11 -18.43
CA GLU A 3 -36.92 -12.80 -19.50
C GLU A 3 -35.69 -12.15 -18.91
N LEU A 4 -34.56 -12.88 -18.93
CA LEU A 4 -33.23 -12.34 -18.66
C LEU A 4 -32.91 -11.35 -19.79
N ALA A 5 -32.93 -10.06 -19.46
CA ALA A 5 -32.47 -8.97 -20.32
C ALA A 5 -31.02 -9.26 -20.76
N LYS A 6 -30.80 -9.42 -22.08
CA LYS A 6 -29.47 -9.52 -22.68
C LYS A 6 -28.68 -8.25 -22.34
N PRO A 7 -27.41 -8.32 -21.89
CA PRO A 7 -26.59 -7.16 -21.65
C PRO A 7 -26.44 -6.38 -22.97
N SER A 8 -26.69 -5.07 -22.94
CA SER A 8 -26.45 -4.19 -24.07
C SER A 8 -24.97 -4.26 -24.50
N PRO A 9 -24.66 -4.33 -25.81
CA PRO A 9 -23.27 -4.38 -26.29
C PRO A 9 -22.50 -3.16 -25.76
N LYS A 10 -21.33 -3.38 -25.17
CA LYS A 10 -20.44 -2.28 -24.75
C LYS A 10 -20.13 -1.40 -25.96
N PRO A 11 -20.15 -0.07 -25.84
CA PRO A 11 -19.80 0.81 -26.94
C PRO A 11 -18.35 0.55 -27.38
N LEU A 12 -18.12 0.59 -28.70
CA LEU A 12 -16.77 0.41 -29.26
C LEU A 12 -15.83 1.53 -28.78
N PRO A 13 -14.56 1.21 -28.48
CA PRO A 13 -13.57 2.18 -28.07
C PRO A 13 -13.31 3.22 -29.18
N LYS A 14 -13.19 4.48 -28.80
CA LYS A 14 -12.96 5.59 -29.75
C LYS A 14 -11.49 5.64 -30.13
N LEU A 15 -11.23 5.73 -31.44
CA LEU A 15 -9.94 5.94 -32.07
C LEU A 15 -9.97 7.26 -32.85
N LEU A 16 -9.12 8.21 -32.51
CA LEU A 16 -8.96 9.47 -33.28
C LEU A 16 -7.85 9.26 -34.32
N ILE A 17 -8.15 9.51 -35.58
CA ILE A 17 -7.18 9.53 -36.69
C ILE A 17 -7.05 10.95 -37.18
N VAL A 18 -5.82 11.47 -37.12
CA VAL A 18 -5.49 12.82 -37.59
C VAL A 18 -4.65 12.66 -38.85
N GLU A 19 -5.30 12.86 -39.99
CA GLU A 19 -4.74 12.65 -41.33
C GLU A 19 -5.46 13.58 -42.31
N ASP A 20 -4.74 14.28 -43.17
CA ASP A 20 -5.30 15.19 -44.16
C ASP A 20 -5.64 14.48 -45.47
N ASP A 21 -5.04 13.32 -45.78
CA ASP A 21 -5.35 12.54 -46.98
C ASP A 21 -6.65 11.75 -46.80
N MET A 22 -7.69 12.15 -47.55
CA MET A 22 -9.02 11.49 -47.53
C MET A 22 -8.98 10.07 -48.06
N GLY A 23 -8.01 9.72 -48.90
CA GLY A 23 -7.81 8.35 -49.40
C GLY A 23 -7.32 7.41 -48.28
N LEU A 24 -6.35 7.87 -47.52
CA LEU A 24 -5.85 7.14 -46.33
C LEU A 24 -6.93 7.03 -45.25
N CYS A 25 -7.70 8.09 -45.00
CA CYS A 25 -8.82 8.06 -44.07
C CYS A 25 -9.83 6.95 -44.40
N SER A 26 -10.12 6.76 -45.71
CA SER A 26 -11.03 5.72 -46.17
C SER A 26 -10.46 4.31 -45.89
N GLN A 27 -9.16 4.11 -46.07
CA GLN A 27 -8.48 2.84 -45.78
C GLN A 27 -8.50 2.54 -44.24
N TYR A 28 -8.20 3.51 -43.41
CA TYR A 28 -8.22 3.36 -41.97
C TYR A 28 -9.61 3.00 -41.43
N ARG A 29 -10.68 3.51 -41.99
CA ARG A 29 -12.05 3.18 -41.61
C ARG A 29 -12.32 1.67 -41.73
N TRP A 30 -11.79 1.01 -42.76
CA TRP A 30 -11.92 -0.43 -42.97
C TRP A 30 -10.91 -1.24 -42.13
N ALA A 31 -9.77 -0.64 -41.79
CA ALA A 31 -8.71 -1.29 -41.06
C ALA A 31 -9.04 -1.50 -39.56
N PHE A 32 -9.90 -0.66 -38.98
CA PHE A 32 -10.22 -0.69 -37.56
C PHE A 32 -11.69 -0.96 -37.24
N PRO A 33 -12.24 -2.14 -37.63
CA PRO A 33 -13.66 -2.46 -37.45
C PRO A 33 -14.08 -2.60 -35.98
N THR A 34 -13.12 -2.79 -35.08
CA THR A 34 -13.32 -2.94 -33.63
C THR A 34 -13.34 -1.60 -32.89
N PHE A 35 -13.13 -0.48 -33.59
CA PHE A 35 -13.11 0.86 -33.04
C PHE A 35 -14.23 1.73 -33.61
N ASN A 36 -14.65 2.71 -32.81
CA ASN A 36 -15.41 3.84 -33.31
C ASN A 36 -14.41 4.92 -33.78
N VAL A 37 -14.15 4.96 -35.10
CA VAL A 37 -13.12 5.80 -35.70
C VAL A 37 -13.63 7.22 -35.89
N LEU A 38 -12.90 8.20 -35.38
CA LEU A 38 -13.12 9.63 -35.51
C LEU A 38 -11.99 10.21 -36.38
N PHE A 39 -12.33 11.10 -37.30
CA PHE A 39 -11.35 11.71 -38.20
C PHE A 39 -11.20 13.21 -37.94
N ALA A 40 -9.96 13.69 -37.92
CA ALA A 40 -9.61 15.10 -37.94
C ALA A 40 -8.57 15.35 -39.05
N HIS A 41 -8.68 16.47 -39.75
CA HIS A 41 -7.85 16.77 -40.92
C HIS A 41 -6.84 17.88 -40.67
N ASP A 42 -6.89 18.48 -39.49
CA ASP A 42 -5.99 19.54 -39.05
C ASP A 42 -5.90 19.58 -37.53
N ARG A 43 -4.97 20.40 -37.01
CA ARG A 43 -4.72 20.56 -35.58
C ARG A 43 -5.95 21.03 -34.79
N GLN A 44 -6.71 22.00 -35.33
CA GLN A 44 -7.84 22.57 -34.58
C GLN A 44 -8.95 21.56 -34.40
N HIS A 45 -9.28 20.79 -35.42
CA HIS A 45 -10.25 19.71 -35.34
C HIS A 45 -9.76 18.58 -34.44
N ALA A 46 -8.48 18.20 -34.52
CA ALA A 46 -7.91 17.15 -33.67
C ALA A 46 -8.01 17.51 -32.17
N VAL A 47 -7.63 18.73 -31.80
CA VAL A 47 -7.69 19.23 -30.42
C VAL A 47 -9.14 19.35 -29.94
N ALA A 48 -10.06 19.84 -30.78
CA ALA A 48 -11.48 19.94 -30.44
C ALA A 48 -12.12 18.55 -30.24
N MET A 49 -11.79 17.58 -31.10
CA MET A 49 -12.27 16.20 -30.95
C MET A 49 -11.70 15.48 -29.72
N ALA A 50 -10.41 15.65 -29.44
CA ALA A 50 -9.79 15.13 -28.26
C ALA A 50 -10.48 15.63 -26.98
N ALA A 51 -10.80 16.92 -26.91
CA ALA A 51 -11.49 17.53 -25.77
C ALA A 51 -12.94 17.02 -25.64
N LYS A 52 -13.68 16.91 -26.74
CA LYS A 52 -15.11 16.55 -26.74
C LYS A 52 -15.35 15.06 -26.56
N GLU A 53 -14.64 14.26 -27.34
CA GLU A 53 -14.92 12.83 -27.49
C GLU A 53 -14.05 11.96 -26.56
N GLN A 54 -12.96 12.51 -26.03
CA GLN A 54 -12.00 11.84 -25.11
C GLN A 54 -11.60 10.41 -25.59
N PRO A 55 -11.01 10.29 -26.81
CA PRO A 55 -10.61 9.01 -27.33
C PRO A 55 -9.47 8.42 -26.49
N ALA A 56 -9.46 7.08 -26.32
CA ALA A 56 -8.39 6.38 -25.59
C ALA A 56 -7.08 6.29 -26.39
N LEU A 57 -7.20 6.36 -27.73
CA LEU A 57 -6.09 6.20 -28.67
C LEU A 57 -6.21 7.22 -29.80
N ALA A 58 -5.07 7.74 -30.26
CA ALA A 58 -4.98 8.51 -31.49
C ALA A 58 -3.86 8.00 -32.40
N ILE A 59 -4.08 8.09 -33.72
CA ILE A 59 -3.06 7.93 -34.75
C ILE A 59 -2.89 9.32 -35.37
N LEU A 60 -1.68 9.86 -35.38
CA LEU A 60 -1.39 11.23 -35.76
C LEU A 60 -0.31 11.26 -36.83
N ASP A 61 -0.66 11.80 -38.00
CA ASP A 61 0.34 12.20 -39.02
C ASP A 61 1.11 13.44 -38.57
N LEU A 62 2.40 13.46 -38.86
CA LEU A 62 3.22 14.67 -38.61
C LEU A 62 3.07 15.70 -39.68
N GLY A 63 2.82 15.32 -40.95
CA GLY A 63 2.63 16.21 -42.08
C GLY A 63 1.20 16.72 -42.17
N LEU A 64 0.85 17.78 -41.44
CA LEU A 64 -0.50 18.34 -41.38
C LEU A 64 -0.52 19.77 -41.96
N PRO A 65 -1.64 20.18 -42.59
CA PRO A 65 -1.80 21.55 -43.01
C PRO A 65 -1.67 22.57 -41.85
N PRO A 66 -1.03 23.76 -42.04
CA PRO A 66 -0.53 24.33 -43.30
C PRO A 66 0.88 23.92 -43.70
N ASP A 67 1.54 22.96 -43.05
CA ASP A 67 2.91 22.51 -43.28
C ASP A 67 2.95 20.99 -43.59
N PRO A 68 2.38 20.54 -44.74
CA PRO A 68 2.24 19.13 -45.07
C PRO A 68 3.58 18.41 -45.32
N ASP A 69 4.60 19.14 -45.77
CA ASP A 69 5.95 18.62 -46.00
C ASP A 69 6.85 18.71 -44.75
N GLY A 70 6.39 19.40 -43.71
CA GLY A 70 7.09 19.56 -42.44
C GLY A 70 6.51 18.73 -41.30
N VAL A 71 6.97 18.99 -40.08
CA VAL A 71 6.52 18.28 -38.88
C VAL A 71 6.04 19.21 -37.77
N SER A 72 6.08 20.51 -38.01
CA SER A 72 5.80 21.52 -36.99
C SER A 72 4.36 21.44 -36.48
N GLU A 73 3.38 21.26 -37.36
CA GLU A 73 1.98 21.15 -37.03
C GLU A 73 1.64 19.82 -36.37
N GLY A 74 2.27 18.72 -36.79
CA GLY A 74 2.12 17.43 -36.14
C GLY A 74 2.59 17.44 -34.69
N PHE A 75 3.78 18.01 -34.41
CA PHE A 75 4.25 18.17 -33.02
C PHE A 75 3.38 19.12 -32.20
N ALA A 76 2.92 20.21 -32.74
CA ALA A 76 2.00 21.12 -32.06
C ALA A 76 0.65 20.45 -31.77
N THR A 77 0.19 19.56 -32.68
CA THR A 77 -1.01 18.73 -32.47
C THR A 77 -0.80 17.73 -31.37
N LEU A 78 0.32 16.99 -31.36
CA LEU A 78 0.69 16.06 -30.29
C LEU A 78 0.66 16.75 -28.92
N GLU A 79 1.34 17.89 -28.80
CA GLU A 79 1.36 18.66 -27.57
C GLU A 79 -0.04 19.13 -27.14
N GLY A 80 -0.83 19.64 -28.12
CA GLY A 80 -2.19 20.13 -27.89
C GLY A 80 -3.13 19.03 -27.37
N VAL A 81 -3.14 17.87 -28.00
CA VAL A 81 -4.00 16.76 -27.62
C VAL A 81 -3.57 16.13 -26.28
N LEU A 82 -2.25 15.97 -26.04
CA LEU A 82 -1.74 15.44 -24.77
C LEU A 82 -1.94 16.39 -23.59
N ARG A 83 -1.99 17.71 -23.83
CA ARG A 83 -2.33 18.70 -22.79
C ARG A 83 -3.77 18.55 -22.30
N LEU A 84 -4.72 18.24 -23.21
CA LEU A 84 -6.14 18.09 -22.90
C LEU A 84 -6.51 16.67 -22.45
N ALA A 85 -5.84 15.68 -23.02
CA ALA A 85 -6.03 14.27 -22.72
C ALA A 85 -4.67 13.59 -22.43
N PRO A 86 -4.06 13.80 -21.25
CA PRO A 86 -2.72 13.28 -20.92
C PRO A 86 -2.61 11.76 -20.96
N GLU A 87 -3.74 11.09 -20.87
CA GLU A 87 -3.87 9.64 -20.79
C GLU A 87 -4.03 8.98 -22.16
N MET A 88 -4.32 9.77 -23.18
CA MET A 88 -4.53 9.27 -24.54
C MET A 88 -3.20 8.72 -25.09
N LYS A 89 -3.24 7.50 -25.60
CA LYS A 89 -2.07 6.92 -26.27
C LYS A 89 -2.01 7.44 -27.70
N VAL A 90 -0.95 8.15 -28.07
CA VAL A 90 -0.79 8.72 -29.40
C VAL A 90 0.28 7.95 -30.15
N VAL A 91 -0.11 7.34 -31.28
CA VAL A 91 0.81 6.69 -32.24
C VAL A 91 1.09 7.65 -33.37
N ILE A 92 2.35 7.91 -33.64
CA ILE A 92 2.77 8.82 -34.68
C ILE A 92 2.98 8.06 -36.00
N ALA A 93 2.41 8.57 -37.11
CA ALA A 93 2.75 8.14 -38.46
C ALA A 93 3.83 9.08 -39.02
N THR A 94 4.97 8.52 -39.44
CA THR A 94 6.10 9.33 -39.95
C THR A 94 6.71 8.72 -41.21
N SER A 95 7.31 9.55 -42.07
CA SER A 95 7.99 9.09 -43.29
C SER A 95 9.36 8.45 -42.96
N HIS A 96 9.81 7.52 -43.79
CA HIS A 96 11.01 6.68 -43.64
C HIS A 96 12.35 7.45 -43.41
N ALA A 97 12.39 8.74 -43.70
CA ALA A 97 13.62 9.54 -43.69
C ALA A 97 14.06 10.06 -42.31
N ASP A 98 13.19 9.99 -41.27
CA ASP A 98 13.41 10.75 -40.04
C ASP A 98 13.26 9.96 -38.73
N ARG A 99 14.18 9.03 -38.48
CA ARG A 99 14.33 8.43 -37.15
C ARG A 99 14.47 9.45 -36.02
N SER A 100 14.99 10.64 -36.31
CA SER A 100 15.10 11.73 -35.35
C SER A 100 13.71 12.27 -34.92
N HIS A 101 12.75 12.33 -35.85
CA HIS A 101 11.40 12.78 -35.58
C HIS A 101 10.63 11.75 -34.72
N ALA A 102 10.82 10.45 -34.99
CA ALA A 102 10.24 9.39 -34.16
C ALA A 102 10.74 9.46 -32.70
N LEU A 103 12.04 9.56 -32.48
CA LEU A 103 12.62 9.70 -31.14
C LEU A 103 12.15 10.99 -30.43
N ARG A 104 12.06 12.11 -31.18
CA ARG A 104 11.55 13.36 -30.65
C ARG A 104 10.07 13.25 -30.26
N ALA A 105 9.26 12.53 -31.04
CA ALA A 105 7.85 12.31 -30.74
C ALA A 105 7.66 11.49 -29.46
N ILE A 106 8.44 10.42 -29.27
CA ILE A 106 8.44 9.64 -28.01
C ILE A 106 8.87 10.52 -26.83
N ALA A 107 9.92 11.33 -26.99
CA ALA A 107 10.35 12.27 -25.96
C ALA A 107 9.28 13.33 -25.63
N ALA A 108 8.43 13.70 -26.61
CA ALA A 108 7.29 14.61 -26.45
C ALA A 108 6.04 13.92 -25.83
N GLY A 109 6.06 12.61 -25.59
CA GLY A 109 5.01 11.86 -24.93
C GLY A 109 4.16 10.99 -25.85
N ALA A 110 4.55 10.80 -27.11
CA ALA A 110 3.90 9.80 -27.95
C ALA A 110 4.10 8.39 -27.38
N TYR A 111 3.08 7.53 -27.55
CA TYR A 111 3.11 6.15 -27.09
C TYR A 111 4.03 5.27 -27.94
N ASP A 112 3.92 5.42 -29.27
CA ASP A 112 4.70 4.65 -30.24
C ASP A 112 4.72 5.39 -31.58
N PHE A 113 5.42 4.87 -32.58
CA PHE A 113 5.43 5.39 -33.94
C PHE A 113 5.31 4.25 -34.96
N CYS A 114 4.85 4.60 -36.17
CA CYS A 114 4.76 3.72 -37.32
C CYS A 114 5.33 4.42 -38.55
N GLU A 115 6.14 3.72 -39.34
CA GLU A 115 6.76 4.26 -40.54
C GLU A 115 5.80 4.20 -41.75
N LYS A 116 5.77 5.24 -42.57
CA LYS A 116 5.10 5.23 -43.86
C LYS A 116 6.01 4.63 -44.94
N PRO A 117 5.56 3.72 -45.86
CA PRO A 117 4.16 3.31 -46.05
C PRO A 117 3.66 2.42 -44.92
N ILE A 118 2.48 2.72 -44.39
CA ILE A 118 1.94 2.09 -43.19
C ILE A 118 1.50 0.67 -43.50
N ASP A 119 2.10 -0.29 -42.77
CA ASP A 119 1.58 -1.65 -42.67
C ASP A 119 0.39 -1.67 -41.69
N ILE A 120 -0.81 -1.88 -42.21
CA ILE A 120 -2.04 -1.89 -41.43
C ILE A 120 -2.02 -2.97 -40.34
N GLN A 121 -1.36 -4.11 -40.57
CA GLN A 121 -1.27 -5.18 -39.56
C GLN A 121 -0.40 -4.72 -38.37
N VAL A 122 0.73 -4.10 -38.66
CA VAL A 122 1.61 -3.55 -37.62
C VAL A 122 0.91 -2.42 -36.86
N LEU A 123 0.28 -1.50 -37.56
CA LEU A 123 -0.45 -0.40 -36.94
C LEU A 123 -1.60 -0.88 -36.08
N SER A 124 -2.37 -1.89 -36.53
CA SER A 124 -3.44 -2.51 -35.74
C SER A 124 -2.91 -3.14 -34.44
N MET A 125 -1.78 -3.83 -34.52
CA MET A 125 -1.15 -4.45 -33.33
C MET A 125 -0.69 -3.39 -32.33
N ILE A 126 -0.10 -2.29 -32.79
CA ILE A 126 0.30 -1.15 -31.93
C ILE A 126 -0.93 -0.51 -31.31
N ALA A 127 -2.00 -0.29 -32.10
CA ALA A 127 -3.25 0.30 -31.63
C ALA A 127 -3.94 -0.56 -30.57
N GLU A 128 -4.04 -1.87 -30.78
CA GLU A 128 -4.63 -2.80 -29.80
C GLU A 128 -3.83 -2.85 -28.50
N ARG A 129 -2.50 -2.87 -28.59
CA ARG A 129 -1.61 -2.82 -27.41
C ARG A 129 -1.77 -1.50 -26.65
N GLY A 130 -1.81 -0.36 -27.37
CA GLY A 130 -2.04 0.96 -26.79
C GLY A 130 -3.41 1.08 -26.11
N LEU A 131 -4.46 0.56 -26.74
CA LEU A 131 -5.79 0.51 -26.16
C LEU A 131 -5.84 -0.34 -24.89
N LYS A 132 -5.24 -1.53 -24.91
CA LYS A 132 -5.18 -2.41 -23.72
C LYS A 132 -4.48 -1.73 -22.56
N LEU A 133 -3.39 -1.02 -22.82
CA LEU A 133 -2.69 -0.25 -21.79
C LEU A 133 -3.57 0.90 -21.26
N ALA A 134 -4.19 1.69 -22.16
CA ALA A 134 -5.10 2.77 -21.75
C ALA A 134 -6.28 2.26 -20.91
N MET A 135 -6.86 1.12 -21.28
CA MET A 135 -7.94 0.48 -20.50
C MET A 135 -7.47 0.02 -19.12
N LEU A 136 -6.30 -0.61 -19.01
CA LEU A 136 -5.73 -1.03 -17.73
C LEU A 136 -5.41 0.17 -16.82
N GLU A 137 -4.87 1.26 -17.39
CA GLU A 137 -4.61 2.49 -16.63
C GLU A 137 -5.91 3.17 -16.19
N ALA A 138 -6.94 3.19 -17.04
CA ALA A 138 -8.26 3.73 -16.71
C ALA A 138 -8.95 2.90 -15.63
N GLU A 139 -8.88 1.56 -15.71
CA GLU A 139 -9.41 0.67 -14.68
C GLU A 139 -8.68 0.84 -13.35
N ASN A 140 -7.36 0.94 -13.38
CA ASN A 140 -6.54 1.20 -12.19
C ASN A 140 -6.86 2.56 -11.55
N ARG A 141 -7.16 3.58 -12.37
CA ARG A 141 -7.58 4.91 -11.92
C ARG A 141 -8.99 4.89 -11.35
N ALA A 142 -9.94 4.27 -12.05
CA ALA A 142 -11.31 4.11 -11.58
C ALA A 142 -11.35 3.34 -10.25
N LEU A 143 -10.51 2.31 -10.09
CA LEU A 143 -10.31 1.63 -8.82
C LEU A 143 -9.73 2.59 -7.76
N SER A 144 -8.71 3.37 -8.11
CA SER A 144 -8.11 4.36 -7.20
C SER A 144 -9.08 5.49 -6.81
N GLU A 145 -9.89 5.99 -7.74
CA GLU A 145 -10.92 7.00 -7.49
C GLU A 145 -12.11 6.42 -6.72
N THR A 146 -12.52 5.19 -7.01
CA THR A 146 -13.57 4.48 -6.27
C THR A 146 -13.11 4.20 -4.84
N TYR A 147 -11.83 3.93 -4.61
CA TYR A 147 -11.23 3.78 -3.28
C TYR A 147 -11.02 5.12 -2.55
N GLY A 148 -11.15 6.27 -3.23
CA GLY A 148 -10.72 7.59 -2.73
C GLY A 148 -11.73 8.44 -1.95
N THR A 149 -13.05 8.23 -1.99
CA THR A 149 -13.94 9.35 -1.61
C THR A 149 -15.18 9.13 -0.77
N SER A 150 -15.57 7.95 -0.29
CA SER A 150 -16.82 7.88 0.49
C SER A 150 -16.92 6.87 1.63
N SER A 151 -15.92 6.04 1.89
CA SER A 151 -15.91 5.18 3.08
C SER A 151 -14.59 5.33 3.83
N PRO A 152 -14.57 5.42 5.15
CA PRO A 152 -13.34 5.51 5.96
C PRO A 152 -12.35 4.37 5.69
N ILE A 153 -12.83 3.20 5.35
CA ILE A 153 -12.00 2.05 4.94
C ILE A 153 -11.41 2.25 3.55
N LYS A 154 -12.08 2.97 2.64
CA LYS A 154 -11.52 3.33 1.34
C LYS A 154 -10.32 4.29 1.43
N ARG A 155 -10.08 4.89 2.60
CA ARG A 155 -8.85 5.63 2.90
C ARG A 155 -7.68 4.72 3.27
N ILE A 156 -7.93 3.44 3.57
CA ILE A 156 -6.89 2.44 3.80
C ILE A 156 -6.54 1.84 2.44
N ILE A 157 -5.37 2.23 1.96
CA ILE A 157 -4.87 1.83 0.65
C ILE A 157 -4.07 0.54 0.81
N THR A 158 -4.54 -0.52 0.17
CA THR A 158 -3.88 -1.82 0.17
C THR A 158 -4.32 -2.66 -1.01
N ALA A 159 -3.41 -3.47 -1.53
CA ALA A 159 -3.68 -4.58 -2.44
C ALA A 159 -3.46 -5.94 -1.74
N ASP A 160 -3.02 -5.94 -0.49
CA ASP A 160 -2.72 -7.15 0.28
C ASP A 160 -3.98 -7.82 0.81
N GLU A 161 -4.14 -9.12 0.54
CA GLU A 161 -5.31 -9.90 0.97
C GLU A 161 -5.44 -9.99 2.50
N GLY A 162 -4.32 -10.04 3.23
CA GLY A 162 -4.30 -10.08 4.68
C GLY A 162 -4.90 -8.82 5.28
N LEU A 163 -4.45 -7.64 4.82
CA LEU A 163 -5.00 -6.37 5.29
C LEU A 163 -6.43 -6.14 4.79
N LEU A 164 -6.79 -6.58 3.59
CA LEU A 164 -8.19 -6.56 3.12
C LEU A 164 -9.12 -7.40 4.00
N LYS A 165 -8.64 -8.53 4.53
CA LYS A 165 -9.40 -9.32 5.52
C LYS A 165 -9.61 -8.52 6.81
N VAL A 166 -8.58 -7.87 7.33
CA VAL A 166 -8.68 -6.98 8.50
C VAL A 166 -9.69 -5.86 8.24
N CYS A 167 -9.69 -5.24 7.06
CA CYS A 167 -10.68 -4.22 6.68
C CYS A 167 -12.12 -4.75 6.73
N ARG A 168 -12.36 -5.94 6.18
CA ARG A 168 -13.69 -6.60 6.26
C ARG A 168 -14.13 -6.88 7.70
N ASP A 169 -13.19 -7.27 8.56
CA ASP A 169 -13.50 -7.49 9.98
C ASP A 169 -13.78 -6.16 10.70
N VAL A 170 -13.08 -5.07 10.36
CA VAL A 170 -13.40 -3.70 10.83
C VAL A 170 -14.82 -3.30 10.44
N GLU A 171 -15.26 -3.55 9.20
CA GLU A 171 -16.63 -3.26 8.74
C GLU A 171 -17.68 -3.99 9.58
N LYS A 172 -17.46 -5.29 9.84
CA LYS A 172 -18.37 -6.09 10.67
C LYS A 172 -18.44 -5.58 12.11
N LEU A 173 -17.29 -5.18 12.66
CA LEU A 173 -17.16 -4.74 14.05
C LEU A 173 -17.59 -3.30 14.27
N ALA A 174 -17.67 -2.48 13.22
CA ALA A 174 -18.01 -1.07 13.31
C ALA A 174 -19.38 -0.84 13.97
N GLY A 175 -20.37 -1.70 13.64
CA GLY A 175 -21.72 -1.64 14.23
C GLY A 175 -21.83 -2.17 15.66
N ALA A 176 -20.85 -2.91 16.16
CA ALA A 176 -20.90 -3.53 17.48
C ALA A 176 -20.27 -2.63 18.56
N ASN A 177 -20.92 -2.50 19.71
CA ASN A 177 -20.35 -1.78 20.86
C ASN A 177 -19.45 -2.71 21.69
N VAL A 178 -18.33 -3.15 21.10
CA VAL A 178 -17.36 -4.06 21.69
C VAL A 178 -15.98 -3.42 21.71
N THR A 179 -15.19 -3.72 22.74
CA THR A 179 -13.77 -3.32 22.80
C THR A 179 -12.97 -4.09 21.74
N VAL A 180 -12.11 -3.38 21.03
CA VAL A 180 -11.24 -3.95 20.00
C VAL A 180 -9.79 -3.63 20.32
N LEU A 181 -8.93 -4.65 20.25
CA LEU A 181 -7.48 -4.52 20.40
C LEU A 181 -6.82 -4.62 19.01
N LEU A 182 -6.09 -3.57 18.61
CA LEU A 182 -5.31 -3.51 17.37
C LEU A 182 -3.85 -3.87 17.69
N LEU A 183 -3.37 -4.98 17.15
CA LEU A 183 -1.98 -5.42 17.28
C LEU A 183 -1.22 -5.19 15.98
N GLY A 184 -0.06 -4.56 16.06
CA GLY A 184 0.80 -4.35 14.91
C GLY A 184 1.97 -3.45 15.24
N GLU A 185 3.03 -3.56 14.47
CA GLU A 185 4.24 -2.74 14.62
C GLU A 185 3.95 -1.24 14.55
N SER A 186 4.89 -0.42 15.04
CA SER A 186 4.77 1.04 14.90
C SER A 186 4.70 1.42 13.43
N GLY A 187 3.86 2.40 13.10
CA GLY A 187 3.70 2.90 11.73
C GLY A 187 2.91 2.01 10.78
N THR A 188 2.26 0.92 11.23
CA THR A 188 1.45 0.03 10.36
C THR A 188 0.07 0.56 10.01
N GLY A 189 -0.40 1.66 10.65
CA GLY A 189 -1.70 2.27 10.39
C GLY A 189 -2.77 1.93 11.43
N LYS A 190 -2.41 1.57 12.68
CA LYS A 190 -3.34 1.26 13.78
C LYS A 190 -4.38 2.37 14.00
N GLU A 191 -3.95 3.64 14.02
CA GLU A 191 -4.87 4.78 14.19
C GLU A 191 -5.87 4.93 13.04
N ALA A 192 -5.45 4.69 11.79
CA ALA A 192 -6.34 4.75 10.64
C ALA A 192 -7.46 3.70 10.74
N LEU A 193 -7.15 2.48 11.21
CA LEU A 193 -8.15 1.44 11.45
C LEU A 193 -9.05 1.76 12.65
N ALA A 194 -8.51 2.36 13.71
CA ALA A 194 -9.32 2.82 14.85
C ALA A 194 -10.32 3.92 14.43
N ARG A 195 -9.89 4.86 13.59
CA ARG A 195 -10.78 5.86 12.98
C ARG A 195 -11.82 5.22 12.09
N ALA A 196 -11.45 4.23 11.28
CA ALA A 196 -12.42 3.51 10.44
C ALA A 196 -13.50 2.79 11.28
N LEU A 197 -13.12 2.14 12.40
CA LEU A 197 -14.07 1.54 13.35
C LEU A 197 -15.06 2.57 13.92
N HIS A 198 -14.62 3.81 14.15
CA HIS A 198 -15.46 4.89 14.62
C HIS A 198 -16.37 5.41 13.52
N ASP A 199 -15.78 5.79 12.37
CA ASP A 199 -16.46 6.49 11.28
C ASP A 199 -17.52 5.62 10.58
N LEU A 200 -17.32 4.29 10.54
CA LEU A 200 -18.30 3.32 10.04
C LEU A 200 -19.37 2.95 11.09
N GLY A 201 -19.15 3.29 12.34
CA GLY A 201 -20.02 2.90 13.43
C GLY A 201 -21.17 3.87 13.69
N PRO A 202 -22.10 3.50 14.58
CA PRO A 202 -23.23 4.36 14.97
C PRO A 202 -22.80 5.65 15.69
N ARG A 203 -21.54 5.72 16.14
CA ARG A 203 -20.94 6.87 16.83
C ARG A 203 -20.16 7.80 15.92
N ALA A 204 -20.22 7.65 14.59
CA ALA A 204 -19.43 8.41 13.60
C ALA A 204 -19.54 9.94 13.72
N LYS A 205 -20.68 10.45 14.24
CA LYS A 205 -20.91 11.90 14.46
C LYS A 205 -20.52 12.37 15.86
N GLN A 206 -20.04 11.46 16.70
CA GLN A 206 -19.68 11.73 18.09
C GLN A 206 -18.16 11.94 18.21
N PRO A 207 -17.64 12.37 19.37
CA PRO A 207 -16.21 12.58 19.53
C PRO A 207 -15.37 11.30 19.34
N PHE A 208 -14.28 11.41 18.57
CA PHE A 208 -13.19 10.44 18.55
C PHE A 208 -12.00 11.03 19.31
N VAL A 209 -11.72 10.52 20.50
CA VAL A 209 -10.68 11.02 21.38
C VAL A 209 -9.54 10.02 21.41
N ALA A 210 -8.38 10.42 20.88
CA ALA A 210 -7.17 9.61 20.89
C ALA A 210 -6.22 10.08 22.00
N ILE A 211 -5.57 9.12 22.64
CA ILE A 211 -4.48 9.34 23.58
C ILE A 211 -3.40 8.27 23.36
N ASN A 212 -2.14 8.72 23.30
CA ASN A 212 -0.99 7.82 23.24
C ASN A 212 -0.39 7.69 24.63
N CYS A 213 -0.48 6.49 25.23
CA CYS A 213 -0.06 6.22 26.58
C CYS A 213 1.46 6.29 26.75
N GLY A 214 2.24 5.95 25.71
CA GLY A 214 3.71 6.00 25.74
C GLY A 214 4.30 7.37 25.48
N ALA A 215 3.52 8.31 24.90
CA ALA A 215 4.01 9.66 24.58
C ALA A 215 3.88 10.67 25.74
N ILE A 216 3.10 10.35 26.77
CA ILE A 216 2.80 11.25 27.90
C ILE A 216 3.57 10.76 29.13
N PRO A 217 4.31 11.65 29.83
CA PRO A 217 4.95 11.29 31.09
C PRO A 217 3.94 10.71 32.10
N GLU A 218 4.37 9.69 32.86
CA GLU A 218 3.49 8.92 33.77
C GLU A 218 2.70 9.80 34.76
N ASN A 219 3.37 10.82 35.32
CA ASN A 219 2.76 11.77 36.25
C ASN A 219 1.68 12.67 35.64
N LEU A 220 1.65 12.83 34.32
CA LEU A 220 0.66 13.61 33.60
C LEU A 220 -0.43 12.72 32.99
N LEU A 221 -0.11 11.47 32.67
CA LEU A 221 -1.03 10.53 31.99
C LEU A 221 -2.29 10.31 32.81
N GLU A 222 -2.18 10.22 34.12
CA GLU A 222 -3.34 10.06 35.00
C GLU A 222 -4.29 11.27 34.91
N SER A 223 -3.76 12.48 34.97
CA SER A 223 -4.53 13.71 34.88
C SER A 223 -5.14 13.92 33.49
N GLU A 224 -4.47 13.50 32.42
CA GLU A 224 -5.02 13.55 31.08
C GLU A 224 -6.14 12.53 30.90
N LEU A 225 -6.00 11.29 31.38
CA LEU A 225 -7.00 10.24 31.21
C LEU A 225 -8.25 10.53 32.03
N PHE A 226 -8.11 10.80 33.34
CA PHE A 226 -9.20 10.86 34.31
C PHE A 226 -9.67 12.28 34.62
N GLY A 227 -8.84 13.31 34.32
CA GLY A 227 -9.14 14.69 34.70
C GLY A 227 -8.89 14.96 36.19
N TYR A 228 -9.09 16.18 36.61
CA TYR A 228 -8.85 16.60 38.00
C TYR A 228 -9.80 17.71 38.47
N GLU A 229 -10.05 17.72 39.77
CA GLU A 229 -10.76 18.77 40.45
C GLU A 229 -9.83 19.93 40.81
N ARG A 230 -10.40 21.10 41.03
CA ARG A 230 -9.66 22.26 41.53
C ARG A 230 -8.99 21.92 42.88
N GLY A 231 -7.71 22.16 42.98
CA GLY A 231 -6.89 21.88 44.18
C GLY A 231 -6.43 20.45 44.34
N ALA A 232 -6.60 19.59 43.33
CA ALA A 232 -6.17 18.18 43.38
C ALA A 232 -4.64 18.03 43.53
N PHE A 233 -3.89 18.98 43.00
CA PHE A 233 -2.40 19.06 43.14
C PHE A 233 -1.97 20.51 42.99
N THR A 234 -0.68 20.77 43.27
CA THR A 234 -0.05 22.12 43.12
C THR A 234 -0.10 22.54 41.65
N GLY A 235 -0.88 23.57 41.32
CA GLY A 235 -1.13 24.04 39.95
C GLY A 235 -2.53 23.71 39.40
N ALA A 236 -3.37 22.91 40.08
CA ALA A 236 -4.75 22.65 39.70
C ALA A 236 -5.66 23.85 40.03
N VAL A 237 -5.55 24.93 39.26
CA VAL A 237 -6.28 26.18 39.48
C VAL A 237 -7.76 26.06 39.16
N LYS A 238 -8.12 25.24 38.18
CA LYS A 238 -9.50 24.99 37.70
C LYS A 238 -9.74 23.50 37.54
N GLN A 239 -10.99 23.11 37.61
CA GLN A 239 -11.46 21.78 37.26
C GLN A 239 -11.22 21.52 35.76
N THR A 240 -10.70 20.32 35.40
CA THR A 240 -10.42 19.94 34.00
C THR A 240 -10.95 18.53 33.76
N PRO A 241 -11.83 18.32 32.75
CA PRO A 241 -12.32 17.00 32.37
C PRO A 241 -11.19 16.18 31.73
N GLY A 242 -11.17 14.86 31.97
CA GLY A 242 -10.23 13.93 31.35
C GLY A 242 -10.65 13.50 29.95
N ARG A 243 -9.77 12.79 29.26
CA ARG A 243 -10.02 12.24 27.92
C ARG A 243 -11.17 11.25 27.91
N ILE A 244 -11.34 10.45 28.96
CA ILE A 244 -12.46 9.51 29.10
C ILE A 244 -13.78 10.25 29.15
N GLU A 245 -13.88 11.33 29.95
CA GLU A 245 -15.06 12.16 30.04
C GLU A 245 -15.37 12.88 28.72
N THR A 246 -14.33 13.41 28.06
CA THR A 246 -14.44 14.08 26.75
C THR A 246 -14.92 13.14 25.64
N ALA A 247 -14.61 11.82 25.75
CA ALA A 247 -15.07 10.81 24.82
C ALA A 247 -16.51 10.34 25.05
N HIS A 248 -17.27 10.96 25.98
CA HIS A 248 -18.66 10.58 26.29
C HIS A 248 -19.53 10.52 25.03
N LYS A 249 -20.31 9.44 24.88
CA LYS A 249 -21.09 9.04 23.69
C LYS A 249 -20.28 8.73 22.43
N GLY A 250 -18.97 8.92 22.47
CA GLY A 250 -18.04 8.73 21.37
C GLY A 250 -17.19 7.47 21.49
N THR A 251 -15.96 7.58 20.98
CA THR A 251 -14.95 6.53 20.98
C THR A 251 -13.66 7.05 21.61
N LEU A 252 -13.12 6.32 22.57
CA LEU A 252 -11.79 6.51 23.13
C LEU A 252 -10.80 5.56 22.45
N PHE A 253 -9.77 6.10 21.87
CA PHE A 253 -8.66 5.34 21.30
C PHE A 253 -7.44 5.44 22.20
N LEU A 254 -7.02 4.30 22.75
CA LEU A 254 -5.85 4.16 23.63
C LEU A 254 -4.71 3.58 22.80
N ASP A 255 -3.80 4.42 22.32
CA ASP A 255 -2.62 3.97 21.60
C ASP A 255 -1.49 3.62 22.56
N GLU A 256 -0.69 2.63 22.19
CA GLU A 256 0.42 2.06 22.97
C GLU A 256 0.00 1.70 24.40
N ILE A 257 -1.11 0.95 24.51
CA ILE A 257 -1.70 0.56 25.83
C ILE A 257 -0.75 -0.31 26.67
N GLY A 258 0.24 -0.96 26.04
CA GLY A 258 1.26 -1.75 26.74
C GLY A 258 2.20 -0.92 27.60
N ASP A 259 2.27 0.42 27.36
CA ASP A 259 3.09 1.36 28.13
C ASP A 259 2.33 1.96 29.33
N LEU A 260 1.08 1.49 29.58
CA LEU A 260 0.27 2.03 30.67
C LEU A 260 0.85 1.61 32.02
N PRO A 261 1.20 2.58 32.93
CA PRO A 261 1.72 2.29 34.26
C PRO A 261 0.80 1.38 35.07
N HIS A 262 1.35 0.45 35.84
CA HIS A 262 0.59 -0.55 36.59
C HIS A 262 -0.50 0.07 37.51
N GLN A 263 -0.25 1.22 38.11
CA GLN A 263 -1.23 1.91 38.95
C GLN A 263 -2.46 2.36 38.15
N LEU A 264 -2.25 2.82 36.91
CA LEU A 264 -3.32 3.28 36.04
C LEU A 264 -4.12 2.14 35.42
N GLN A 265 -3.51 0.94 35.29
CA GLN A 265 -4.21 -0.25 34.82
C GLN A 265 -5.42 -0.61 35.74
N VAL A 266 -5.28 -0.44 37.05
CA VAL A 266 -6.38 -0.66 38.02
C VAL A 266 -7.54 0.32 37.80
N LYS A 267 -7.22 1.60 37.58
CA LYS A 267 -8.24 2.62 37.34
C LYS A 267 -8.93 2.45 35.98
N LEU A 268 -8.17 2.10 34.96
CA LEU A 268 -8.70 1.81 33.63
C LEU A 268 -9.61 0.57 33.66
N LEU A 269 -9.24 -0.47 34.39
CA LEU A 269 -10.07 -1.68 34.55
C LEU A 269 -11.44 -1.32 35.16
N ARG A 270 -11.46 -0.53 36.24
CA ARG A 270 -12.71 -0.07 36.86
C ARG A 270 -13.58 0.72 35.87
N PHE A 271 -12.98 1.64 35.13
CA PHE A 271 -13.70 2.38 34.07
C PHE A 271 -14.30 1.43 33.02
N LEU A 272 -13.53 0.43 32.54
CA LEU A 272 -14.04 -0.53 31.55
C LEU A 272 -15.15 -1.43 32.06
N GLN A 273 -15.20 -1.69 33.38
CA GLN A 273 -16.24 -2.52 34.02
C GLN A 273 -17.53 -1.71 34.26
N ASP A 274 -17.38 -0.53 34.87
CA ASP A 274 -18.51 0.21 35.43
C ASP A 274 -18.98 1.38 34.53
N GLN A 275 -18.18 1.74 33.50
CA GLN A 275 -18.39 2.92 32.67
C GLN A 275 -18.51 4.19 33.53
N ARG A 276 -17.72 4.26 34.60
CA ARG A 276 -17.64 5.41 35.52
C ARG A 276 -16.22 5.88 35.63
N VAL A 277 -16.04 7.17 35.76
CA VAL A 277 -14.76 7.84 35.97
C VAL A 277 -14.79 8.75 37.18
N GLU A 278 -13.72 8.73 37.96
CA GLU A 278 -13.54 9.67 39.08
C GLU A 278 -12.36 10.56 38.76
N ARG A 279 -12.54 11.88 38.90
CA ARG A 279 -11.42 12.82 38.71
C ARG A 279 -10.46 12.78 39.87
N ILE A 280 -9.19 13.10 39.62
CA ILE A 280 -8.18 13.21 40.69
C ILE A 280 -8.62 14.28 41.68
N GLY A 281 -8.58 13.95 42.96
CA GLY A 281 -9.09 14.81 44.04
C GLY A 281 -10.60 14.88 44.19
N GLY A 282 -11.35 14.27 43.29
CA GLY A 282 -12.83 14.14 43.38
C GLY A 282 -13.26 12.84 44.07
N ARG A 283 -14.52 12.84 44.55
CA ARG A 283 -15.15 11.63 45.14
C ARG A 283 -16.47 11.25 44.44
N ALA A 284 -16.92 12.06 43.50
CA ALA A 284 -18.15 11.80 42.78
C ALA A 284 -17.88 11.01 41.49
N PRO A 285 -18.43 9.79 41.33
CA PRO A 285 -18.29 9.05 40.08
C PRO A 285 -19.16 9.70 39.00
N ILE A 286 -18.56 9.89 37.83
CA ILE A 286 -19.20 10.44 36.62
C ILE A 286 -19.52 9.28 35.69
N GLN A 287 -20.82 9.11 35.37
CA GLN A 287 -21.24 8.07 34.44
C GLN A 287 -20.91 8.51 33.00
N VAL A 288 -20.27 7.64 32.25
CA VAL A 288 -19.91 7.86 30.84
C VAL A 288 -20.38 6.67 30.00
N ASP A 289 -20.61 6.91 28.73
CA ASP A 289 -20.86 5.86 27.71
C ASP A 289 -19.83 6.03 26.62
N VAL A 290 -18.81 5.17 26.63
CA VAL A 290 -17.64 5.29 25.75
C VAL A 290 -17.33 3.94 25.12
N ARG A 291 -17.22 3.92 23.78
CA ARG A 291 -16.62 2.77 23.07
C ARG A 291 -15.11 2.85 23.17
N VAL A 292 -14.46 1.77 23.55
CA VAL A 292 -13.00 1.73 23.68
C VAL A 292 -12.39 0.93 22.54
N VAL A 293 -11.38 1.52 21.90
CA VAL A 293 -10.47 0.85 20.96
C VAL A 293 -9.06 1.02 21.50
N SER A 294 -8.29 -0.04 21.62
CA SER A 294 -6.92 -0.01 22.11
C SER A 294 -5.95 -0.50 21.05
N ALA A 295 -4.71 -0.03 21.09
CA ALA A 295 -3.65 -0.45 20.18
C ALA A 295 -2.32 -0.61 20.90
N THR A 296 -1.49 -1.54 20.42
CA THR A 296 -0.11 -1.70 20.88
C THR A 296 0.75 -2.42 19.83
N ASN A 297 2.04 -2.19 19.89
CA ASN A 297 3.06 -2.94 19.16
C ASN A 297 3.69 -4.05 20.01
N GLN A 298 3.36 -4.13 21.30
CA GLN A 298 3.95 -5.04 22.26
C GLN A 298 3.17 -6.34 22.40
N MET A 299 3.83 -7.39 22.80
CA MET A 299 3.21 -8.68 23.12
C MET A 299 2.63 -8.64 24.53
N LEU A 300 1.38 -8.13 24.69
CA LEU A 300 0.73 -7.99 25.99
C LEU A 300 0.69 -9.29 26.80
N GLN A 301 0.58 -10.46 26.15
CA GLN A 301 0.60 -11.74 26.86
C GLN A 301 1.93 -11.96 27.60
N ALA A 302 3.06 -11.64 26.95
CA ALA A 302 4.37 -11.73 27.60
C ALA A 302 4.51 -10.76 28.80
N GLN A 303 3.89 -9.58 28.71
CA GLN A 303 3.83 -8.64 29.83
C GLN A 303 2.94 -9.15 30.98
N VAL A 304 1.85 -9.84 30.67
CA VAL A 304 1.00 -10.51 31.68
C VAL A 304 1.80 -11.59 32.38
N ASP A 305 2.50 -12.44 31.63
CA ASP A 305 3.31 -13.54 32.18
C ASP A 305 4.47 -12.99 33.01
N GLY A 306 5.05 -11.83 32.63
CA GLY A 306 6.09 -11.11 33.38
C GLY A 306 5.57 -10.23 34.53
N GLY A 307 4.26 -10.12 34.74
CA GLY A 307 3.64 -9.35 35.84
C GLY A 307 3.63 -7.84 35.66
N SER A 308 4.08 -7.28 34.52
CA SER A 308 4.05 -5.84 34.22
C SER A 308 2.69 -5.36 33.72
N PHE A 309 1.87 -6.27 33.18
CA PHE A 309 0.50 -5.99 32.74
C PHE A 309 -0.48 -6.93 33.46
N ARG A 310 -1.61 -6.38 33.92
CA ARG A 310 -2.60 -7.17 34.66
C ARG A 310 -3.40 -8.08 33.73
N SER A 311 -3.58 -9.32 34.11
CA SER A 311 -4.35 -10.31 33.35
C SER A 311 -5.84 -9.94 33.22
N ASP A 312 -6.44 -9.39 34.30
CA ASP A 312 -7.84 -8.97 34.30
C ASP A 312 -8.12 -7.81 33.31
N LEU A 313 -7.22 -6.84 33.21
CA LEU A 313 -7.29 -5.76 32.23
C LEU A 313 -7.07 -6.30 30.79
N PHE A 314 -6.10 -7.20 30.62
CA PHE A 314 -5.83 -7.82 29.31
C PHE A 314 -7.10 -8.49 28.75
N TYR A 315 -7.78 -9.34 29.52
CA TYR A 315 -8.99 -9.99 29.05
C TYR A 315 -10.16 -9.02 28.81
N ARG A 316 -10.19 -7.88 29.47
CA ARG A 316 -11.21 -6.86 29.26
C ARG A 316 -10.96 -6.00 28.02
N LEU A 317 -9.69 -5.78 27.67
CA LEU A 317 -9.27 -5.04 26.45
C LEU A 317 -9.29 -5.92 25.18
N ASN A 318 -9.20 -7.23 25.34
CA ASN A 318 -8.97 -8.19 24.26
C ASN A 318 -10.13 -9.18 24.03
N PRO A 319 -11.42 -8.75 24.01
CA PRO A 319 -12.47 -9.63 23.53
C PRO A 319 -12.35 -9.93 22.04
N ILE A 320 -11.85 -8.95 21.26
CA ILE A 320 -11.58 -9.10 19.81
C ILE A 320 -10.24 -8.46 19.48
N THR A 321 -9.37 -9.25 18.86
CA THR A 321 -8.06 -8.77 18.39
C THR A 321 -8.00 -8.73 16.87
N LEU A 322 -7.55 -7.60 16.33
CA LEU A 322 -7.21 -7.44 14.91
C LEU A 322 -5.69 -7.30 14.78
N ARG A 323 -5.06 -8.20 14.04
CA ARG A 323 -3.62 -8.18 13.77
C ARG A 323 -3.35 -7.51 12.45
N ILE A 324 -2.53 -6.46 12.47
CA ILE A 324 -2.17 -5.67 11.29
C ILE A 324 -0.79 -6.15 10.83
N PRO A 325 -0.66 -6.72 9.63
CA PRO A 325 0.64 -7.18 9.15
C PRO A 325 1.58 -6.00 8.95
N PRO A 326 2.89 -6.14 9.17
CA PRO A 326 3.88 -5.13 8.83
C PRO A 326 4.00 -4.98 7.31
N LEU A 327 4.51 -3.82 6.83
CA LEU A 327 4.53 -3.48 5.42
C LEU A 327 5.33 -4.49 4.57
N ARG A 328 6.41 -5.07 5.11
CA ARG A 328 7.21 -6.11 4.45
C ARG A 328 6.44 -7.40 4.13
N ASP A 329 5.38 -7.70 4.89
CA ASP A 329 4.54 -8.88 4.69
C ASP A 329 3.34 -8.59 3.76
N ARG A 330 3.11 -7.32 3.39
CA ARG A 330 2.05 -6.87 2.48
C ARG A 330 2.56 -6.81 1.06
N ARG A 331 2.26 -7.84 0.26
CA ARG A 331 2.78 -7.93 -1.10
C ARG A 331 2.30 -6.77 -1.97
N GLY A 332 3.25 -6.01 -2.52
CA GLY A 332 2.98 -4.91 -3.45
C GLY A 332 2.51 -3.60 -2.80
N ASP A 333 2.13 -3.57 -1.53
CA ASP A 333 1.60 -2.39 -0.86
C ASP A 333 2.60 -1.23 -0.82
N ALA A 334 3.90 -1.50 -0.68
CA ALA A 334 4.92 -0.44 -0.66
C ALA A 334 4.88 0.41 -1.93
N VAL A 335 4.76 -0.22 -3.11
CA VAL A 335 4.68 0.48 -4.40
C VAL A 335 3.32 1.18 -4.56
N VAL A 336 2.23 0.55 -4.16
CA VAL A 336 0.88 1.13 -4.23
C VAL A 336 0.77 2.37 -3.34
N LEU A 337 1.25 2.30 -2.10
CA LEU A 337 1.30 3.41 -1.16
C LEU A 337 2.24 4.53 -1.64
N ALA A 338 3.41 4.19 -2.20
CA ALA A 338 4.33 5.18 -2.75
C ALA A 338 3.68 5.99 -3.89
N ARG A 339 2.95 5.34 -4.79
CA ARG A 339 2.20 6.02 -5.86
C ARG A 339 1.10 6.94 -5.31
N TYR A 340 0.39 6.49 -4.29
CA TYR A 340 -0.59 7.32 -3.62
C TYR A 340 0.04 8.55 -2.96
N PHE A 341 1.12 8.39 -2.20
CA PHE A 341 1.83 9.49 -1.57
C PHE A 341 2.42 10.44 -2.60
N LEU A 342 2.94 9.93 -3.73
CA LEU A 342 3.41 10.77 -4.83
C LEU A 342 2.31 11.69 -5.34
N ALA A 343 1.13 11.15 -5.61
CA ALA A 343 -0.01 11.94 -6.09
C ALA A 343 -0.48 12.97 -5.04
N ALA A 344 -0.56 12.56 -3.77
CA ALA A 344 -0.96 13.42 -2.67
C ALA A 344 0.02 14.56 -2.46
N PHE A 345 1.33 14.28 -2.41
CA PHE A 345 2.36 15.29 -2.19
C PHE A 345 2.61 16.18 -3.40
N ASN A 346 2.47 15.67 -4.63
CA ASN A 346 2.46 16.52 -5.81
C ASN A 346 1.38 17.61 -5.71
N LYS A 347 0.18 17.23 -5.27
CA LYS A 347 -0.94 18.17 -5.07
C LYS A 347 -0.67 19.13 -3.92
N GLU A 348 -0.16 18.61 -2.78
CA GLU A 348 0.11 19.40 -1.56
C GLU A 348 1.19 20.46 -1.79
N PHE A 349 2.28 20.08 -2.48
CA PHE A 349 3.46 20.94 -2.66
C PHE A 349 3.53 21.61 -4.03
N GLY A 350 2.53 21.44 -4.90
CA GLY A 350 2.52 22.00 -6.25
C GLY A 350 3.67 21.48 -7.14
N ARG A 351 4.09 20.21 -6.91
CA ARG A 351 5.15 19.57 -7.68
C ARG A 351 4.60 18.82 -8.89
N GLY A 352 5.44 18.55 -9.87
CA GLY A 352 5.07 17.88 -11.12
C GLY A 352 5.86 16.59 -11.38
N VAL A 353 6.23 15.86 -10.34
CA VAL A 353 6.95 14.59 -10.44
C VAL A 353 6.03 13.56 -11.10
N LYS A 354 6.48 12.95 -12.22
CA LYS A 354 5.64 12.10 -13.06
C LYS A 354 5.54 10.64 -12.57
N GLY A 355 6.53 10.17 -11.81
CA GLY A 355 6.57 8.76 -11.38
C GLY A 355 7.89 8.37 -10.75
N PHE A 356 8.20 7.11 -10.86
CA PHE A 356 9.40 6.47 -10.31
C PHE A 356 10.26 5.92 -11.45
N ALA A 357 11.58 5.96 -11.29
CA ALA A 357 12.50 5.20 -12.13
C ALA A 357 12.46 3.70 -11.74
N ASP A 358 12.94 2.82 -12.59
CA ASP A 358 12.85 1.36 -12.37
C ASP A 358 13.64 0.91 -11.14
N ASP A 359 14.79 1.52 -10.87
CA ASP A 359 15.59 1.30 -9.66
C ASP A 359 14.81 1.63 -8.38
N ALA A 360 14.04 2.73 -8.38
CA ALA A 360 13.20 3.11 -7.26
C ALA A 360 12.07 2.12 -7.01
N LEU A 361 11.41 1.60 -8.07
CA LEU A 361 10.35 0.61 -7.92
C LEU A 361 10.89 -0.70 -7.34
N GLN A 362 12.06 -1.14 -7.79
CA GLN A 362 12.72 -2.32 -7.25
C GLN A 362 13.14 -2.12 -5.80
N ALA A 363 13.74 -0.96 -5.46
CA ALA A 363 14.13 -0.63 -4.10
C ALA A 363 12.93 -0.54 -3.16
N LEU A 364 11.81 0.07 -3.58
CA LEU A 364 10.55 0.13 -2.82
C LEU A 364 10.01 -1.26 -2.50
N ALA A 365 10.10 -2.20 -3.46
CA ALA A 365 9.60 -3.56 -3.30
C ALA A 365 10.51 -4.43 -2.44
N ALA A 366 11.84 -4.20 -2.48
CA ALA A 366 12.84 -5.01 -1.79
C ALA A 366 13.09 -4.56 -0.33
N HIS A 367 12.81 -3.30 0.01
CA HIS A 367 13.11 -2.75 1.33
C HIS A 367 12.21 -3.35 2.42
N SER A 368 12.78 -3.59 3.60
CA SER A 368 12.12 -4.26 4.74
C SER A 368 11.15 -3.37 5.54
N TRP A 369 11.19 -2.07 5.35
CA TRP A 369 10.32 -1.05 5.97
C TRP A 369 10.19 -1.20 7.49
N PRO A 370 11.28 -1.09 8.28
CA PRO A 370 11.20 -1.22 9.73
C PRO A 370 10.27 -0.19 10.38
N GLY A 371 10.16 1.01 9.82
CA GLY A 371 9.20 2.05 10.24
C GLY A 371 7.84 1.96 9.53
N ASN A 372 7.60 0.88 8.74
CA ASN A 372 6.35 0.60 8.05
C ASN A 372 5.86 1.78 7.17
N VAL A 373 4.55 2.06 7.17
CA VAL A 373 3.93 3.11 6.34
C VAL A 373 4.42 4.51 6.74
N ARG A 374 4.71 4.74 8.03
CA ARG A 374 5.23 6.04 8.50
C ARG A 374 6.62 6.35 7.92
N GLU A 375 7.48 5.36 7.83
CA GLU A 375 8.79 5.52 7.18
C GLU A 375 8.63 5.79 5.68
N LEU A 376 7.81 4.99 5.00
CA LEU A 376 7.52 5.16 3.58
C LEU A 376 6.97 6.57 3.29
N GLU A 377 5.99 7.02 4.06
CA GLU A 377 5.40 8.35 3.92
C GLU A 377 6.45 9.47 4.06
N ASN A 378 7.30 9.40 5.09
CA ASN A 378 8.35 10.39 5.32
C ASN A 378 9.39 10.42 4.18
N ARG A 379 9.85 9.25 3.70
CA ARG A 379 10.78 9.16 2.58
C ARG A 379 10.16 9.69 1.29
N MET A 380 8.89 9.36 1.02
CA MET A 380 8.15 9.88 -0.12
C MET A 380 7.97 11.39 -0.07
N LYS A 381 7.59 11.92 1.10
CA LYS A 381 7.44 13.37 1.31
C LYS A 381 8.74 14.10 0.99
N ARG A 382 9.86 13.61 1.53
CA ARG A 382 11.18 14.18 1.29
C ARG A 382 11.57 14.09 -0.18
N ALA A 383 11.40 12.91 -0.82
CA ALA A 383 11.74 12.71 -2.22
C ALA A 383 10.97 13.69 -3.13
N VAL A 384 9.65 13.86 -2.93
CA VAL A 384 8.84 14.79 -3.74
C VAL A 384 9.24 16.24 -3.52
N VAL A 385 9.57 16.64 -2.29
CA VAL A 385 9.97 18.03 -1.97
C VAL A 385 11.35 18.37 -2.54
N MET A 386 12.31 17.42 -2.45
CA MET A 386 13.72 17.65 -2.78
C MET A 386 14.06 17.31 -4.23
N SER A 387 13.24 16.49 -4.91
CA SER A 387 13.53 16.09 -6.29
C SER A 387 13.41 17.27 -7.26
N GLU A 388 14.43 17.43 -8.11
CA GLU A 388 14.45 18.33 -9.26
C GLU A 388 14.12 17.60 -10.58
N ALA A 389 14.11 16.27 -10.52
CA ALA A 389 13.87 15.40 -11.68
C ALA A 389 12.36 15.13 -11.88
N LYS A 390 12.01 14.68 -13.09
CA LYS A 390 10.64 14.26 -13.42
C LYS A 390 10.27 12.89 -12.85
N LEU A 391 11.27 12.06 -12.52
CA LEU A 391 11.11 10.72 -11.95
C LEU A 391 11.93 10.63 -10.66
N ILE A 392 11.38 9.98 -9.64
CA ILE A 392 12.07 9.67 -8.37
C ILE A 392 12.95 8.44 -8.60
N ALA A 393 14.23 8.54 -8.32
CA ALA A 393 15.19 7.44 -8.30
C ALA A 393 15.33 6.83 -6.89
N ALA A 394 15.97 5.66 -6.77
CA ALA A 394 16.18 5.00 -5.47
C ALA A 394 16.98 5.89 -4.49
N VAL A 395 17.94 6.67 -4.99
CA VAL A 395 18.75 7.60 -4.20
C VAL A 395 17.90 8.72 -3.58
N ASP A 396 16.87 9.20 -4.28
CA ASP A 396 15.96 10.23 -3.76
C ASP A 396 15.14 9.72 -2.56
N LEU A 397 14.90 8.43 -2.50
CA LEU A 397 14.22 7.74 -1.41
C LEU A 397 15.17 7.33 -0.27
N GLU A 398 16.47 7.60 -0.41
CA GLU A 398 17.52 7.09 0.49
C GLU A 398 17.46 5.56 0.64
N LEU A 399 17.07 4.88 -0.42
CA LEU A 399 17.12 3.43 -0.50
C LEU A 399 18.40 3.03 -1.26
N ALA A 400 19.07 2.00 -0.78
CA ALA A 400 20.12 1.39 -1.58
C ALA A 400 19.48 0.90 -2.88
N ALA A 401 20.03 1.30 -4.01
CA ALA A 401 19.69 0.63 -5.26
C ALA A 401 19.93 -0.86 -5.02
N PRO A 402 18.99 -1.75 -5.40
CA PRO A 402 19.29 -3.17 -5.34
C PRO A 402 20.61 -3.34 -6.12
N GLU A 403 21.65 -3.82 -5.43
CA GLU A 403 22.83 -4.27 -6.14
C GLU A 403 22.30 -5.20 -7.23
N GLU A 404 22.60 -4.90 -8.49
CA GLU A 404 22.35 -5.85 -9.57
C GLU A 404 23.07 -7.12 -9.17
N ASP A 405 22.32 -8.01 -8.52
CA ASP A 405 22.85 -9.28 -8.06
C ASP A 405 23.05 -10.12 -9.33
N LEU A 406 24.15 -9.86 -10.03
CA LEU A 406 24.58 -10.63 -11.19
C LEU A 406 24.62 -12.14 -10.87
N THR A 407 24.59 -12.49 -9.57
CA THR A 407 24.43 -13.86 -9.08
C THR A 407 23.04 -14.46 -9.33
N ILE A 408 22.02 -13.63 -9.67
CA ILE A 408 20.67 -14.11 -10.06
C ILE A 408 20.76 -15.05 -11.29
N TYR A 409 21.74 -14.85 -12.15
CA TYR A 409 21.97 -15.70 -13.33
C TYR A 409 22.88 -16.90 -13.06
N ASP A 410 23.47 -17.00 -11.86
CA ASP A 410 24.22 -18.18 -11.43
C ASP A 410 23.26 -19.23 -10.83
N LEU A 411 22.93 -20.22 -11.65
CA LEU A 411 22.01 -21.30 -11.26
C LEU A 411 22.48 -22.04 -9.99
N ARG A 412 23.81 -22.17 -9.76
CA ARG A 412 24.36 -22.83 -8.58
C ARG A 412 24.06 -22.02 -7.31
N GLN A 413 24.26 -20.70 -7.36
CA GLN A 413 23.99 -19.82 -6.21
C GLN A 413 22.49 -19.68 -5.94
N ALA A 414 21.66 -19.57 -6.99
CA ALA A 414 20.21 -19.54 -6.84
C ALA A 414 19.69 -20.83 -6.20
N ARG A 415 20.20 -21.98 -6.62
CA ARG A 415 19.87 -23.28 -6.03
C ARG A 415 20.32 -23.38 -4.59
N ALA A 416 21.55 -22.95 -4.28
CA ALA A 416 22.09 -22.99 -2.91
C ALA A 416 21.28 -22.09 -1.95
N ARG A 417 20.83 -20.92 -2.41
CA ARG A 417 19.92 -20.03 -1.62
C ARG A 417 18.59 -20.73 -1.35
N ALA A 418 17.95 -21.28 -2.39
CA ALA A 418 16.67 -21.97 -2.24
C ALA A 418 16.77 -23.17 -1.31
N GLU A 419 17.84 -23.98 -1.42
CA GLU A 419 18.10 -25.13 -0.55
C GLU A 419 18.30 -24.67 0.91
N ARG A 420 19.11 -23.63 1.16
CA ARG A 420 19.32 -23.05 2.49
C ARG A 420 18.01 -22.57 3.12
N ASP A 421 17.22 -21.81 2.40
CA ASP A 421 15.95 -21.28 2.89
C ASP A 421 14.96 -22.37 3.28
N VAL A 422 14.84 -23.41 2.46
CA VAL A 422 13.91 -24.52 2.70
C VAL A 422 14.38 -25.35 3.92
N VAL A 423 15.69 -25.60 4.04
CA VAL A 423 16.29 -26.32 5.17
C VAL A 423 16.09 -25.53 6.47
N GLN A 424 16.34 -24.23 6.50
CA GLN A 424 16.15 -23.39 7.69
C GLN A 424 14.69 -23.35 8.12
N ARG A 425 13.74 -23.21 7.20
CA ARG A 425 12.29 -23.26 7.51
C ARG A 425 11.85 -24.60 8.06
N ALA A 426 12.39 -25.70 7.54
CA ALA A 426 12.08 -27.05 8.03
C ALA A 426 12.63 -27.27 9.45
N LEU A 427 13.84 -26.80 9.75
CA LEU A 427 14.45 -26.83 11.08
C LEU A 427 13.65 -25.99 12.07
N ALA A 428 13.30 -24.76 11.73
CA ALA A 428 12.49 -23.89 12.58
C ALA A 428 11.12 -24.52 12.91
N ARG A 429 10.47 -25.14 11.89
CA ARG A 429 9.17 -25.79 12.07
C ARG A 429 9.23 -27.09 12.88
N SER A 430 10.39 -27.73 12.95
CA SER A 430 10.64 -28.95 13.69
C SER A 430 11.33 -28.72 15.04
N ASN A 431 11.46 -27.47 15.51
CA ASN A 431 12.16 -27.09 16.74
C ASN A 431 13.57 -27.71 16.82
N GLY A 432 14.32 -27.72 15.72
CA GLY A 432 15.66 -28.28 15.65
C GLY A 432 15.73 -29.81 15.55
N GLN A 433 14.62 -30.54 15.58
CA GLN A 433 14.61 -32.00 15.50
C GLN A 433 14.91 -32.49 14.07
N LEU A 434 16.13 -32.97 13.83
CA LEU A 434 16.62 -33.39 12.50
C LEU A 434 15.77 -34.51 11.88
N SER A 435 15.20 -35.42 12.70
CA SER A 435 14.33 -36.51 12.23
C SER A 435 12.99 -36.00 11.69
N ALA A 436 12.44 -34.94 12.28
CA ALA A 436 11.21 -34.30 11.85
C ALA A 436 11.48 -33.41 10.64
N ALA A 437 12.58 -32.67 10.63
CA ALA A 437 13.01 -31.84 9.51
C ALA A 437 13.25 -32.65 8.23
N SER A 438 13.96 -33.80 8.32
CA SER A 438 14.20 -34.67 7.16
C SER A 438 12.89 -35.20 6.54
N ARG A 439 11.90 -35.53 7.37
CA ARG A 439 10.57 -35.96 6.91
C ARG A 439 9.81 -34.81 6.23
N LEU A 440 9.86 -33.60 6.78
CA LEU A 440 9.24 -32.41 6.17
C LEU A 440 9.85 -32.08 4.83
N LEU A 441 11.17 -32.30 4.68
CA LEU A 441 11.90 -32.04 3.44
C LEU A 441 11.79 -33.20 2.41
N GLY A 442 11.26 -34.35 2.81
CA GLY A 442 11.17 -35.53 1.93
C GLY A 442 12.53 -36.12 1.58
N ILE A 443 13.58 -35.94 2.43
CA ILE A 443 14.95 -36.40 2.18
C ILE A 443 15.43 -37.33 3.29
N SER A 444 16.51 -38.08 3.03
CA SER A 444 17.14 -38.90 4.03
C SER A 444 17.92 -38.07 5.07
N ARG A 445 18.08 -38.58 6.30
CA ARG A 445 18.90 -37.91 7.31
C ARG A 445 20.35 -37.65 6.85
N PRO A 446 21.07 -38.61 6.23
CA PRO A 446 22.41 -38.34 5.70
C PRO A 446 22.43 -37.18 4.70
N THR A 447 21.42 -37.09 3.83
CA THR A 447 21.27 -35.98 2.89
C THR A 447 21.05 -34.64 3.60
N LEU A 448 20.28 -34.62 4.69
CA LEU A 448 20.09 -33.42 5.51
C LEU A 448 21.40 -32.99 6.18
N TYR A 449 22.18 -33.91 6.73
CA TYR A 449 23.50 -33.60 7.32
C TYR A 449 24.44 -32.99 6.28
N SER A 450 24.51 -33.55 5.07
CA SER A 450 25.32 -33.01 3.99
C SER A 450 24.88 -31.59 3.59
N LEU A 451 23.58 -31.32 3.56
CA LEU A 451 23.05 -29.96 3.27
C LEU A 451 23.38 -28.97 4.40
N LEU A 452 23.29 -29.40 5.67
CA LEU A 452 23.66 -28.55 6.82
C LEU A 452 25.14 -28.16 6.76
N GLU A 453 26.02 -29.11 6.45
CA GLU A 453 27.45 -28.88 6.31
C GLU A 453 27.75 -27.98 5.10
N THR A 454 27.14 -28.26 3.94
CA THR A 454 27.34 -27.48 2.70
C THR A 454 26.90 -26.02 2.87
N HIS A 455 25.83 -25.77 3.62
CA HIS A 455 25.29 -24.43 3.82
C HIS A 455 25.72 -23.76 5.11
N GLY A 456 26.55 -24.43 5.97
CA GLY A 456 27.03 -23.88 7.23
C GLY A 456 25.90 -23.58 8.23
N ILE A 457 24.87 -24.42 8.25
CA ILE A 457 23.72 -24.27 9.15
C ILE A 457 23.94 -25.11 10.40
N THR A 458 24.04 -24.47 11.55
CA THR A 458 24.12 -25.18 12.86
C THR A 458 22.68 -25.34 13.40
N PRO A 459 22.20 -26.56 13.63
CA PRO A 459 20.90 -26.75 14.29
C PRO A 459 21.00 -26.24 15.74
N GLU A 460 20.11 -25.34 16.13
CA GLU A 460 19.96 -25.01 17.56
C GLU A 460 19.49 -26.27 18.30
N ALA A 461 20.23 -26.64 19.35
CA ALA A 461 19.85 -27.79 20.18
C ALA A 461 18.50 -27.51 20.83
N PRO A 462 17.57 -28.50 20.87
CA PRO A 462 16.33 -28.34 21.61
C PRO A 462 16.65 -28.17 23.11
N ASP A 463 16.10 -27.11 23.71
CA ASP A 463 16.11 -26.90 25.14
C ASP A 463 15.42 -28.11 25.82
N GLY A 464 16.19 -28.92 26.55
CA GLY A 464 15.69 -29.96 27.45
C GLY A 464 15.69 -31.38 26.89
N GLY A 465 16.72 -32.15 27.20
CA GLY A 465 16.73 -33.59 27.09
C GLY A 465 18.13 -34.18 26.95
N ALA A 466 18.85 -34.32 28.06
CA ALA A 466 20.06 -35.14 28.11
C ALA A 466 19.67 -36.62 27.90
N GLU A 467 19.96 -37.15 26.71
CA GLU A 467 20.06 -38.61 26.55
C GLU A 467 21.54 -38.95 26.37
N ASP A 468 22.05 -39.68 27.38
CA ASP A 468 23.37 -40.27 27.46
C ASP A 468 23.70 -41.05 26.17
N VAL A 469 24.70 -40.62 25.44
CA VAL A 469 25.38 -41.48 24.46
C VAL A 469 26.54 -42.15 25.14
N ASN A 470 26.31 -43.40 25.54
CA ASN A 470 27.32 -44.33 26.00
C ASN A 470 28.32 -44.58 24.84
N VAL A 471 29.52 -44.07 24.99
CA VAL A 471 30.67 -44.40 24.13
C VAL A 471 31.31 -45.64 24.73
N GLU A 472 30.98 -46.83 24.23
CA GLU A 472 31.78 -48.03 24.46
C GLU A 472 33.15 -47.89 23.79
N THR A 473 34.13 -47.72 24.64
CA THR A 473 35.56 -47.84 24.33
C THR A 473 35.88 -49.31 24.07
N ILE A 474 36.08 -49.66 22.80
CA ILE A 474 36.70 -50.97 22.48
C ILE A 474 38.20 -50.77 22.56
N GLY A 475 38.79 -51.23 23.67
CA GLY A 475 40.23 -51.33 23.86
C GLY A 475 40.81 -52.49 23.08
N GLN A 476 42.03 -52.27 22.73
CA GLN A 476 42.95 -53.18 22.05
C GLN A 476 43.15 -54.54 22.77
N GLY A 477 43.21 -55.55 21.99
CA GLY A 477 43.86 -56.82 22.21
C GLY A 477 44.47 -57.32 20.89
#